data_08338c85073489508af59e8d645e9a07
#
_entry.id   08338c85073489508af59e8d645e9a07
#
_cell.length_a   1.000
_cell.length_b   1.000
_cell.length_c   1.000
_cell.angle_alpha   90.00
_cell.angle_beta   90.00
_cell.angle_gamma   90.00
#
_symmetry.space_group_name_H-M   'P 1'
#
loop_
_entity.id
_entity.type
_entity.pdbx_description
1 polymer ?
#
loop_
_entity_poly.entity_id
_entity_poly.type
_entity_poly.pdbx_seq_one_letter_code
_entity_poly.pdbx_strand_id
1 'polypeptide(L)'
;MAVLSLALLSVHANAKEAPVLNTNITEADIEAAQKAWGAALIQISTDYKEGGFDKAKATADAVLDAAYGYNLGPVLFKPTLTVAPQTFRPTKEGALAYFVGGNKDFPDDSGFALKGWTKYEFENSAIHITADLALTLGKVRITNDKGEVTEVDKTWGFKKDDAGNLRIVLHHSSLPYKK
;
A
#
# COMPACT_ATOMS: atom_id res chain seq x y z
N MET A 1 0.44 -54.63 -56.35
CA MET A 1 -0.08 -54.20 -55.02
C MET A 1 0.94 -53.22 -54.42
N ALA A 2 0.59 -51.94 -54.39
CA ALA A 2 1.46 -50.92 -53.82
C ALA A 2 0.95 -50.62 -52.38
N VAL A 3 1.83 -50.83 -51.42
CA VAL A 3 1.51 -50.51 -49.98
C VAL A 3 1.92 -49.09 -49.75
N LEU A 4 0.94 -48.26 -49.49
CA LEU A 4 1.13 -46.85 -49.11
C LEU A 4 1.36 -46.78 -47.59
N SER A 5 2.64 -46.49 -47.18
CA SER A 5 2.96 -46.22 -45.78
C SER A 5 2.60 -44.77 -45.41
N LEU A 6 1.60 -44.62 -44.55
CA LEU A 6 1.21 -43.33 -43.98
C LEU A 6 2.12 -43.03 -42.78
N ALA A 7 3.05 -42.09 -42.93
CA ALA A 7 3.87 -41.60 -41.81
C ALA A 7 3.03 -40.60 -41.00
N LEU A 8 2.66 -40.96 -39.75
CA LEU A 8 2.08 -40.04 -38.76
C LEU A 8 3.19 -39.12 -38.23
N LEU A 9 3.19 -37.86 -38.64
CA LEU A 9 3.97 -36.80 -38.01
C LEU A 9 3.26 -36.39 -36.68
N SER A 10 3.81 -36.85 -35.56
CA SER A 10 3.40 -36.39 -34.23
C SER A 10 3.96 -34.99 -34.00
N VAL A 11 3.10 -33.98 -34.12
CA VAL A 11 3.42 -32.61 -33.71
C VAL A 11 3.38 -32.56 -32.17
N HIS A 12 4.55 -32.58 -31.54
CA HIS A 12 4.68 -32.30 -30.14
C HIS A 12 4.56 -30.79 -29.97
N ALA A 13 3.37 -30.31 -29.55
CA ALA A 13 3.22 -28.96 -29.09
C ALA A 13 3.95 -28.83 -27.74
N ASN A 14 5.11 -28.17 -27.74
CA ASN A 14 5.75 -27.74 -26.48
C ASN A 14 4.84 -26.72 -25.82
N ALA A 15 4.03 -27.18 -24.86
CA ALA A 15 3.34 -26.28 -23.96
C ALA A 15 4.40 -25.48 -23.18
N LYS A 16 4.41 -24.15 -23.36
CA LYS A 16 5.21 -23.28 -22.51
C LYS A 16 4.77 -23.52 -21.05
N GLU A 17 5.70 -23.88 -20.18
CA GLU A 17 5.42 -23.98 -18.75
C GLU A 17 4.84 -22.65 -18.28
N ALA A 18 3.66 -22.71 -17.67
CA ALA A 18 3.06 -21.55 -17.06
C ALA A 18 3.91 -21.14 -15.83
N PRO A 19 4.26 -19.85 -15.67
CA PRO A 19 5.01 -19.41 -14.50
C PRO A 19 4.21 -19.70 -13.23
N VAL A 20 4.81 -20.43 -12.29
CA VAL A 20 4.24 -20.65 -10.96
C VAL A 20 4.53 -19.42 -10.14
N LEU A 21 3.50 -18.57 -9.92
CA LEU A 21 3.59 -17.43 -9.02
C LEU A 21 3.39 -17.90 -7.58
N ASN A 22 4.35 -17.60 -6.71
CA ASN A 22 4.20 -17.82 -5.29
C ASN A 22 3.36 -16.67 -4.69
N THR A 23 2.09 -16.95 -4.41
CA THR A 23 1.16 -16.00 -3.80
C THR A 23 1.21 -16.01 -2.27
N ASN A 24 1.96 -16.93 -1.65
CA ASN A 24 2.08 -16.99 -0.20
C ASN A 24 2.76 -15.73 0.33
N ILE A 25 2.15 -15.15 1.37
CA ILE A 25 2.70 -14.01 2.11
C ILE A 25 3.49 -14.55 3.31
N THR A 26 4.64 -13.95 3.59
CA THR A 26 5.45 -14.23 4.77
C THR A 26 5.44 -13.03 5.71
N GLU A 27 5.80 -13.23 6.98
CA GLU A 27 5.99 -12.13 7.94
C GLU A 27 7.06 -11.14 7.46
N ALA A 28 8.13 -11.64 6.85
CA ALA A 28 9.17 -10.79 6.26
C ALA A 28 8.65 -9.89 5.14
N ASP A 29 7.73 -10.38 4.29
CA ASP A 29 7.08 -9.58 3.25
C ASP A 29 6.27 -8.44 3.88
N ILE A 30 5.52 -8.73 4.96
CA ILE A 30 4.70 -7.75 5.67
C ILE A 30 5.59 -6.66 6.29
N GLU A 31 6.63 -7.05 7.03
CA GLU A 31 7.57 -6.09 7.63
C GLU A 31 8.27 -5.22 6.59
N ALA A 32 8.67 -5.82 5.45
CA ALA A 32 9.27 -5.08 4.35
C ALA A 32 8.31 -4.03 3.78
N ALA A 33 7.02 -4.40 3.58
CA ALA A 33 5.99 -3.47 3.12
C ALA A 33 5.73 -2.33 4.12
N GLN A 34 5.69 -2.64 5.42
CA GLN A 34 5.51 -1.64 6.48
C GLN A 34 6.71 -0.67 6.56
N LYS A 35 7.95 -1.18 6.43
CA LYS A 35 9.17 -0.37 6.36
C LYS A 35 9.17 0.53 5.11
N ALA A 36 8.82 -0.02 3.96
CA ALA A 36 8.74 0.71 2.70
C ALA A 36 7.69 1.84 2.76
N TRP A 37 6.53 1.57 3.36
CA TRP A 37 5.49 2.59 3.56
C TRP A 37 5.99 3.74 4.43
N GLY A 38 6.68 3.46 5.54
CA GLY A 38 7.24 4.48 6.41
C GLY A 38 8.31 5.31 5.71
N ALA A 39 9.20 4.67 4.95
CA ALA A 39 10.21 5.36 4.14
C ALA A 39 9.57 6.27 3.08
N ALA A 40 8.51 5.79 2.41
CA ALA A 40 7.76 6.58 1.44
C ALA A 40 7.09 7.80 2.06
N LEU A 41 6.50 7.68 3.25
CA LEU A 41 5.92 8.81 3.97
C LEU A 41 6.96 9.90 4.27
N ILE A 42 8.16 9.51 4.72
CA ILE A 42 9.27 10.42 4.98
C ILE A 42 9.76 11.05 3.67
N GLN A 43 9.84 10.27 2.58
CA GLN A 43 10.26 10.78 1.28
C GLN A 43 9.30 11.84 0.74
N ILE A 44 7.97 11.64 0.86
CA ILE A 44 6.97 12.64 0.46
C ILE A 44 7.15 13.94 1.27
N SER A 45 7.38 13.82 2.58
CA SER A 45 7.67 14.96 3.46
C SER A 45 8.94 15.72 3.01
N THR A 46 9.99 14.99 2.69
CA THR A 46 11.26 15.55 2.20
C THR A 46 11.08 16.24 0.86
N ASP A 47 10.40 15.59 -0.07
CA ASP A 47 10.13 16.14 -1.40
C ASP A 47 9.30 17.42 -1.34
N TYR A 48 8.36 17.50 -0.39
CA TYR A 48 7.61 18.72 -0.13
C TYR A 48 8.53 19.86 0.33
N LYS A 49 9.43 19.58 1.27
CA LYS A 49 10.36 20.56 1.81
C LYS A 49 11.36 21.07 0.78
N GLU A 50 11.84 20.19 -0.10
CA GLU A 50 12.91 20.51 -1.07
C GLU A 50 12.39 20.99 -2.42
N GLY A 51 11.24 20.48 -2.88
CA GLY A 51 10.72 20.70 -4.23
C GLY A 51 9.26 21.14 -4.28
N GLY A 52 8.63 21.36 -3.12
CA GLY A 52 7.27 21.87 -3.02
C GLY A 52 6.18 20.85 -3.34
N PHE A 53 4.96 21.37 -3.51
CA PHE A 53 3.74 20.56 -3.62
C PHE A 53 3.78 19.58 -4.80
N ASP A 54 4.18 20.02 -5.98
CA ASP A 54 4.11 19.19 -7.20
C ASP A 54 5.05 17.98 -7.10
N LYS A 55 6.26 18.16 -6.54
CA LYS A 55 7.21 17.06 -6.30
C LYS A 55 6.63 16.07 -5.31
N ALA A 56 6.13 16.53 -4.17
CA ALA A 56 5.51 15.67 -3.16
C ALA A 56 4.30 14.91 -3.69
N LYS A 57 3.45 15.57 -4.48
CA LYS A 57 2.28 14.96 -5.11
C LYS A 57 2.66 13.86 -6.09
N ALA A 58 3.66 14.09 -6.93
CA ALA A 58 4.16 13.08 -7.87
C ALA A 58 4.69 11.84 -7.14
N THR A 59 5.46 12.04 -6.06
CA THR A 59 5.96 10.94 -5.23
C THR A 59 4.81 10.20 -4.54
N ALA A 60 3.84 10.90 -3.97
CA ALA A 60 2.68 10.29 -3.32
C ALA A 60 1.83 9.47 -4.30
N ASP A 61 1.63 9.98 -5.51
CA ASP A 61 0.89 9.29 -6.58
C ASP A 61 1.58 7.98 -6.98
N ALA A 62 2.90 8.02 -7.19
CA ALA A 62 3.70 6.83 -7.49
C ALA A 62 3.70 5.80 -6.34
N VAL A 63 3.76 6.25 -5.09
CA VAL A 63 3.66 5.38 -3.90
C VAL A 63 2.29 4.69 -3.83
N LEU A 64 1.20 5.40 -4.12
CA LEU A 64 -0.13 4.82 -4.15
C LEU A 64 -0.25 3.73 -5.23
N ASP A 65 0.32 3.95 -6.41
CA ASP A 65 0.34 2.95 -7.48
C ASP A 65 1.18 1.71 -7.12
N ALA A 66 2.31 1.92 -6.44
CA ALA A 66 3.22 0.83 -6.11
C ALA A 66 2.77 0.00 -4.90
N ALA A 67 2.22 0.65 -3.85
CA ALA A 67 1.98 0.01 -2.57
C ALA A 67 0.51 -0.37 -2.33
N TYR A 68 -0.45 0.37 -2.91
CA TYR A 68 -1.87 0.15 -2.62
C TYR A 68 -2.56 -0.67 -3.71
N GLY A 69 -3.58 -1.42 -3.31
CA GLY A 69 -4.33 -2.31 -4.18
C GLY A 69 -5.52 -1.66 -4.89
N TYR A 70 -5.46 -0.37 -5.23
CA TYR A 70 -6.53 0.30 -5.98
C TYR A 70 -6.79 -0.30 -7.37
N ASN A 71 -5.80 -0.98 -7.94
CA ASN A 71 -5.94 -1.77 -9.16
C ASN A 71 -6.72 -3.08 -8.96
N LEU A 72 -6.87 -3.54 -7.72
CA LEU A 72 -7.63 -4.75 -7.36
C LEU A 72 -9.07 -4.43 -6.93
N GLY A 73 -9.38 -3.15 -6.70
CA GLY A 73 -10.69 -2.67 -6.25
C GLY A 73 -10.57 -1.60 -5.17
N PRO A 74 -11.66 -1.30 -4.44
CA PRO A 74 -11.64 -0.34 -3.35
C PRO A 74 -10.67 -0.76 -2.24
N VAL A 75 -9.83 0.17 -1.77
CA VAL A 75 -9.01 -0.05 -0.57
C VAL A 75 -9.81 0.38 0.66
N LEU A 76 -9.83 -0.46 1.69
CA LEU A 76 -10.53 -0.17 2.94
C LEU A 76 -9.68 0.81 3.77
N PHE A 77 -9.63 2.05 3.31
CA PHE A 77 -8.80 3.08 3.92
C PHE A 77 -9.62 4.03 4.81
N LYS A 78 -9.34 3.98 6.12
CA LYS A 78 -9.77 4.96 7.12
C LYS A 78 -8.52 5.67 7.65
N PRO A 79 -8.22 6.89 7.15
CA PRO A 79 -7.10 7.69 7.64
C PRO A 79 -7.28 8.15 9.09
N THR A 80 -6.19 8.57 9.74
CA THR A 80 -6.23 9.04 11.14
C THR A 80 -7.00 10.34 11.31
N LEU A 81 -6.75 11.33 10.45
CA LEU A 81 -7.17 12.72 10.63
C LEU A 81 -8.24 13.13 9.61
N THR A 82 -9.20 12.26 9.36
CA THR A 82 -10.35 12.58 8.51
C THR A 82 -11.59 12.83 9.34
N VAL A 83 -12.48 13.69 8.84
CA VAL A 83 -13.74 14.08 9.50
C VAL A 83 -14.95 13.72 8.62
N ALA A 84 -16.12 13.62 9.25
CA ALA A 84 -17.39 13.45 8.52
C ALA A 84 -17.66 14.69 7.64
N PRO A 85 -18.31 14.50 6.45
CA PRO A 85 -18.86 13.26 5.95
C PRO A 85 -17.85 12.34 5.25
N GLN A 86 -16.65 12.82 4.92
CA GLN A 86 -15.64 12.11 4.13
C GLN A 86 -14.61 11.40 5.00
N THR A 87 -15.05 10.50 5.85
CA THR A 87 -14.19 9.76 6.78
C THR A 87 -13.31 8.71 6.09
N PHE A 88 -13.77 8.12 4.99
CA PHE A 88 -13.11 7.00 4.31
C PHE A 88 -12.52 7.42 2.95
N ARG A 89 -11.48 6.74 2.51
CA ARG A 89 -10.78 7.00 1.24
C ARG A 89 -10.67 5.72 0.39
N PRO A 90 -11.80 5.19 -0.12
CA PRO A 90 -11.80 3.92 -0.85
C PRO A 90 -11.19 4.00 -2.26
N THR A 91 -10.90 5.20 -2.75
CA THR A 91 -10.33 5.45 -4.08
C THR A 91 -8.92 6.04 -3.98
N LYS A 92 -8.10 5.81 -5.01
CA LYS A 92 -6.74 6.38 -5.12
C LYS A 92 -6.77 7.91 -5.02
N GLU A 93 -7.73 8.55 -5.68
CA GLU A 93 -7.89 10.00 -5.66
C GLU A 93 -8.13 10.53 -4.23
N GLY A 94 -9.05 9.90 -3.48
CA GLY A 94 -9.30 10.27 -2.10
C GLY A 94 -8.10 10.02 -1.18
N ALA A 95 -7.32 8.96 -1.43
CA ALA A 95 -6.09 8.70 -0.70
C ALA A 95 -5.00 9.74 -1.01
N LEU A 96 -4.84 10.11 -2.28
CA LEU A 96 -3.89 11.15 -2.69
C LEU A 96 -4.25 12.49 -2.04
N ALA A 97 -5.54 12.86 -2.03
CA ALA A 97 -6.03 14.06 -1.34
C ALA A 97 -5.66 14.05 0.13
N TYR A 98 -5.86 12.93 0.84
CA TYR A 98 -5.46 12.81 2.24
C TYR A 98 -3.96 13.02 2.45
N PHE A 99 -3.12 12.40 1.61
CA PHE A 99 -1.67 12.47 1.79
C PHE A 99 -1.08 13.83 1.46
N VAL A 100 -1.57 14.52 0.44
CA VAL A 100 -0.95 15.77 -0.01
C VAL A 100 -1.88 16.99 -0.04
N GLY A 101 -3.18 16.83 0.21
CA GLY A 101 -4.13 17.93 0.14
C GLY A 101 -4.36 18.45 -1.27
N GLY A 102 -4.89 19.68 -1.36
CA GLY A 102 -5.01 20.42 -2.62
C GLY A 102 -6.10 19.93 -3.58
N ASN A 103 -6.99 19.04 -3.15
CA ASN A 103 -8.13 18.58 -3.93
C ASN A 103 -9.42 19.23 -3.40
N LYS A 104 -10.12 19.98 -4.25
CA LYS A 104 -11.37 20.70 -3.91
C LYS A 104 -12.52 19.78 -3.50
N ASP A 105 -12.50 18.53 -3.93
CA ASP A 105 -13.50 17.53 -3.59
C ASP A 105 -13.27 16.94 -2.17
N PHE A 106 -12.10 17.22 -1.57
CA PHE A 106 -11.70 16.85 -0.22
C PHE A 106 -11.15 18.09 0.52
N PRO A 107 -11.97 19.11 0.77
CA PRO A 107 -11.50 20.44 1.24
C PRO A 107 -10.87 20.41 2.64
N ASP A 108 -11.20 19.42 3.47
CA ASP A 108 -10.67 19.28 4.82
C ASP A 108 -9.29 18.59 4.87
N ASP A 109 -8.82 18.04 3.74
CA ASP A 109 -7.52 17.38 3.67
C ASP A 109 -6.39 18.40 3.48
N SER A 110 -5.53 18.51 4.48
CA SER A 110 -4.39 19.45 4.52
C SER A 110 -3.04 18.84 4.16
N GLY A 111 -3.03 17.57 3.75
CA GLY A 111 -1.80 16.83 3.40
C GLY A 111 -1.10 16.23 4.62
N PHE A 112 -1.55 15.05 5.03
CA PHE A 112 -0.94 14.33 6.15
C PHE A 112 0.57 14.08 5.95
N ALA A 113 0.98 13.74 4.73
CA ALA A 113 2.38 13.49 4.42
C ALA A 113 3.26 14.74 4.35
N LEU A 114 2.66 15.95 4.35
CA LEU A 114 3.39 17.21 4.24
C LEU A 114 3.77 17.83 5.61
N LYS A 115 3.57 17.08 6.70
CA LYS A 115 3.76 17.58 8.08
C LYS A 115 5.20 17.48 8.60
N GLY A 116 6.18 17.36 7.71
CA GLY A 116 7.60 17.35 8.09
C GLY A 116 8.05 16.05 8.78
N TRP A 117 7.50 14.90 8.37
CA TRP A 117 7.87 13.61 8.95
C TRP A 117 9.34 13.26 8.69
N THR A 118 10.06 12.84 9.74
CA THR A 118 11.50 12.53 9.71
C THR A 118 11.81 11.12 10.22
N LYS A 119 10.92 10.53 11.04
CA LYS A 119 11.12 9.20 11.62
C LYS A 119 9.80 8.42 11.61
N TYR A 120 9.91 7.11 11.36
CA TYR A 120 8.81 6.16 11.37
C TYR A 120 9.23 4.90 12.11
N GLU A 121 8.38 4.44 13.00
CA GLU A 121 8.54 3.20 13.76
C GLU A 121 7.21 2.46 13.78
N PHE A 122 7.25 1.12 13.70
CA PHE A 122 6.05 0.30 13.83
C PHE A 122 6.30 -0.89 14.74
N GLU A 123 5.23 -1.38 15.31
CA GLU A 123 5.20 -2.55 16.19
C GLU A 123 3.93 -3.35 15.89
N ASN A 124 4.09 -4.61 15.47
CA ASN A 124 2.97 -5.51 15.27
C ASN A 124 2.65 -6.21 16.60
N SER A 125 1.43 -6.02 17.10
CA SER A 125 0.92 -6.78 18.27
C SER A 125 0.45 -8.16 17.86
N ALA A 126 -0.08 -8.32 16.65
CA ALA A 126 -0.51 -9.59 16.08
C ALA A 126 -0.49 -9.54 14.55
N ILE A 127 -0.18 -10.69 13.96
CA ILE A 127 -0.21 -10.91 12.51
C ILE A 127 -1.02 -12.19 12.26
N HIS A 128 -1.97 -12.11 11.31
CA HIS A 128 -2.74 -13.26 10.84
C HIS A 128 -2.49 -13.41 9.33
N ILE A 129 -1.95 -14.56 8.93
CA ILE A 129 -1.58 -14.84 7.54
C ILE A 129 -2.39 -16.02 7.02
N THR A 130 -3.00 -15.84 5.86
CA THR A 130 -3.50 -16.90 4.97
C THR A 130 -2.73 -16.81 3.66
N ALA A 131 -2.85 -17.78 2.75
CA ALA A 131 -2.01 -17.90 1.57
C ALA A 131 -1.68 -16.55 0.88
N ASP A 132 -2.69 -15.82 0.41
CA ASP A 132 -2.55 -14.57 -0.37
C ASP A 132 -3.04 -13.31 0.36
N LEU A 133 -3.46 -13.46 1.63
CA LEU A 133 -3.96 -12.37 2.47
C LEU A 133 -3.28 -12.38 3.83
N ALA A 134 -2.88 -11.20 4.30
CA ALA A 134 -2.38 -11.01 5.64
C ALA A 134 -3.04 -9.79 6.31
N LEU A 135 -3.32 -9.91 7.60
CA LEU A 135 -3.85 -8.85 8.44
C LEU A 135 -2.89 -8.61 9.61
N THR A 136 -2.67 -7.35 9.96
CA THR A 136 -1.86 -6.99 11.12
C THR A 136 -2.60 -6.01 12.02
N LEU A 137 -2.31 -6.08 13.30
CA LEU A 137 -2.77 -5.14 14.30
C LEU A 137 -1.57 -4.69 15.14
N GLY A 138 -1.43 -3.40 15.38
CA GLY A 138 -0.30 -2.86 16.13
C GLY A 138 -0.31 -1.35 16.24
N LYS A 139 0.88 -0.78 16.37
CA LYS A 139 1.10 0.66 16.54
C LYS A 139 2.08 1.20 15.52
N VAL A 140 1.89 2.47 15.20
CA VAL A 140 2.85 3.27 14.43
C VAL A 140 3.15 4.54 15.17
N ARG A 141 4.43 4.90 15.26
CA ARG A 141 4.93 6.17 15.79
C ARG A 141 5.62 6.93 14.68
N ILE A 142 5.20 8.17 14.47
CA ILE A 142 5.77 9.05 13.44
C ILE A 142 6.25 10.30 14.13
N THR A 143 7.51 10.70 13.88
CA THR A 143 8.10 11.92 14.44
C THR A 143 8.30 12.95 13.33
N ASN A 144 7.91 14.19 13.59
CA ASN A 144 8.14 15.29 12.66
C ASN A 144 9.48 16.00 12.91
N ASP A 145 9.81 17.00 12.10
CA ASP A 145 11.06 17.79 12.19
C ASP A 145 11.16 18.69 13.42
N LYS A 146 10.07 18.83 14.20
CA LYS A 146 10.07 19.52 15.50
C LYS A 146 10.26 18.55 16.68
N GLY A 147 10.40 17.25 16.40
CA GLY A 147 10.50 16.22 17.43
C GLY A 147 9.16 15.79 18.04
N GLU A 148 8.04 16.26 17.52
CA GLU A 148 6.71 15.87 17.98
C GLU A 148 6.38 14.47 17.48
N VAL A 149 5.91 13.60 18.38
CA VAL A 149 5.55 12.21 18.10
C VAL A 149 4.03 12.07 18.01
N THR A 150 3.57 11.50 16.90
CA THR A 150 2.20 11.04 16.74
C THR A 150 2.18 9.51 16.80
N GLU A 151 1.51 8.94 17.83
CA GLU A 151 1.24 7.51 17.92
C GLU A 151 -0.19 7.23 17.45
N VAL A 152 -0.36 6.17 16.67
CA VAL A 152 -1.66 5.69 16.19
C VAL A 152 -1.78 4.19 16.38
N ASP A 153 -3.00 3.73 16.66
CA ASP A 153 -3.38 2.33 16.51
C ASP A 153 -3.55 2.04 15.02
N LYS A 154 -3.00 0.92 14.57
CA LYS A 154 -2.85 0.61 13.15
C LYS A 154 -3.32 -0.79 12.83
N THR A 155 -4.17 -0.89 11.81
CA THR A 155 -4.56 -2.16 11.20
C THR A 155 -4.21 -2.12 9.72
N TRP A 156 -3.49 -3.13 9.25
CA TRP A 156 -3.15 -3.33 7.85
C TRP A 156 -3.80 -4.59 7.32
N GLY A 157 -4.18 -4.56 6.04
CA GLY A 157 -4.47 -5.75 5.25
C GLY A 157 -3.62 -5.73 3.99
N PHE A 158 -2.96 -6.83 3.71
CA PHE A 158 -2.10 -7.01 2.55
C PHE A 158 -2.60 -8.16 1.70
N LYS A 159 -2.54 -8.01 0.38
CA LYS A 159 -2.86 -9.06 -0.59
C LYS A 159 -1.82 -9.05 -1.70
N LYS A 160 -1.40 -10.22 -2.19
CA LYS A 160 -0.61 -10.30 -3.42
C LYS A 160 -1.51 -10.14 -4.64
N ASP A 161 -1.07 -9.33 -5.59
CA ASP A 161 -1.68 -9.22 -6.91
C ASP A 161 -1.25 -10.38 -7.84
N ASP A 162 -1.82 -10.46 -9.03
CA ASP A 162 -1.52 -11.52 -10.01
C ASP A 162 -0.06 -11.52 -10.49
N ALA A 163 0.67 -10.41 -10.29
CA ALA A 163 2.09 -10.30 -10.56
C ALA A 163 2.97 -10.66 -9.35
N GLY A 164 2.36 -11.04 -8.20
CA GLY A 164 3.04 -11.38 -6.96
C GLY A 164 3.47 -10.19 -6.11
N ASN A 165 3.06 -8.96 -6.44
CA ASN A 165 3.37 -7.78 -5.64
C ASN A 165 2.43 -7.70 -4.44
N LEU A 166 3.00 -7.38 -3.28
CA LEU A 166 2.21 -7.17 -2.06
C LEU A 166 1.53 -5.79 -2.11
N ARG A 167 0.20 -5.78 -1.99
CA ARG A 167 -0.64 -4.58 -2.07
C ARG A 167 -1.37 -4.35 -0.75
N ILE A 168 -1.44 -3.10 -0.31
CA ILE A 168 -2.25 -2.69 0.83
C ILE A 168 -3.71 -2.62 0.38
N VAL A 169 -4.57 -3.47 0.95
CA VAL A 169 -6.01 -3.50 0.67
C VAL A 169 -6.85 -3.01 1.86
N LEU A 170 -6.25 -2.95 3.05
CA LEU A 170 -6.82 -2.33 4.24
C LEU A 170 -5.77 -1.49 4.95
N HIS A 171 -6.12 -0.25 5.28
CA HIS A 171 -5.30 0.72 5.99
C HIS A 171 -6.18 1.50 6.95
N HIS A 172 -6.24 1.06 8.19
CA HIS A 172 -6.98 1.76 9.23
C HIS A 172 -6.03 2.36 10.26
N SER A 173 -6.24 3.62 10.57
CA SER A 173 -5.55 4.30 11.67
C SER A 173 -6.53 5.06 12.55
N SER A 174 -6.28 5.05 13.85
CA SER A 174 -6.98 5.88 14.82
C SER A 174 -6.01 6.37 15.89
N LEU A 175 -6.33 7.52 16.50
CA LEU A 175 -5.64 7.93 17.71
C LEU A 175 -6.03 6.98 18.84
N PRO A 176 -5.10 6.66 19.77
CA PRO A 176 -5.42 5.90 20.96
C PRO A 176 -6.50 6.62 21.77
N TYR A 177 -7.44 5.84 22.32
CA TYR A 177 -8.44 6.39 23.23
C TYR A 177 -7.77 6.95 24.49
N LYS A 178 -8.13 8.17 24.88
CA LYS A 178 -7.71 8.81 26.13
C LYS A 178 -8.92 8.90 27.07
N LYS A 179 -8.75 8.41 28.30
CA LYS A 179 -9.74 8.58 29.37
C LYS A 179 -9.75 10.01 29.87
#